data_fed80f3e4eae200b97dd78f85bb1f842
#
_entry.id   fed80f3e4eae200b97dd78f85bb1f842
#
_cell.length_a   1.000
_cell.length_b   1.000
_cell.length_c   1.000
_cell.angle_alpha   90.00
_cell.angle_beta   90.00
_cell.angle_gamma   90.00
#
_symmetry.space_group_name_H-M   'P 1'
#
loop_
_entity.id
_entity.type
_entity.pdbx_description
1 polymer ?
#
loop_
_entity_poly.entity_id
_entity_poly.type
_entity_poly.pdbx_seq_one_letter_code
_entity_poly.pdbx_strand_id
1 'polypeptide(L)'
;MRTFLFFIVAALCIGVLVMGNLHWQSKLTAAGIEGKEEQEKIQLREKEAREARIQSLDPNLHPSQTLIDYLLYKALTQQHVVIAVVGSDGAAGSGASHPANTWPELLEKGLRAEFPELENLRFIARGYEGYTTTDFINSGKINDIIPEQPDLVIFETALLNNYHQSIGLEQTVNEMETLVSSLQMGLPNAKIILLSPNPIINSENKNNLKQTYLDYVNASTEKIMEKKWSYINSHEKILTKIDEDNIVLADIMTSDRLHLNDGGHSLWFQIIMDFLKNDRLEK
;
A
#
# COMPACT_ATOMS: atom_id res chain seq x y z
N MET A 1 41.67 -77.14 -15.35
CA MET A 1 42.39 -75.86 -15.43
C MET A 1 41.45 -74.71 -15.94
N ARG A 2 40.73 -74.90 -17.04
CA ARG A 2 39.82 -73.82 -17.59
C ARG A 2 38.71 -73.43 -16.64
N THR A 3 38.07 -74.37 -15.97
CA THR A 3 36.96 -74.08 -15.01
C THR A 3 37.45 -73.31 -13.78
N PHE A 4 38.64 -73.56 -13.27
CA PHE A 4 39.22 -72.85 -12.12
C PHE A 4 39.56 -71.39 -12.46
N LEU A 5 40.05 -71.17 -13.66
CA LEU A 5 40.34 -69.81 -14.14
C LEU A 5 39.04 -68.95 -14.26
N PHE A 6 37.96 -69.60 -14.71
CA PHE A 6 36.62 -68.93 -14.81
C PHE A 6 36.09 -68.45 -13.45
N PHE A 7 36.26 -69.32 -12.41
CA PHE A 7 35.84 -68.91 -11.04
C PHE A 7 36.68 -67.79 -10.47
N ILE A 8 37.99 -67.75 -10.75
CA ILE A 8 38.84 -66.64 -10.34
C ILE A 8 38.45 -65.35 -11.02
N VAL A 9 38.16 -65.33 -12.31
CA VAL A 9 37.74 -64.12 -13.05
C VAL A 9 36.38 -63.67 -12.57
N ALA A 10 35.43 -64.62 -12.35
CA ALA A 10 34.13 -64.28 -11.81
C ALA A 10 34.20 -63.65 -10.40
N ALA A 11 35.02 -64.18 -9.53
CA ALA A 11 35.26 -63.60 -8.18
C ALA A 11 35.90 -62.22 -8.24
N LEU A 12 36.85 -61.96 -9.14
CA LEU A 12 37.41 -60.65 -9.37
C LEU A 12 36.39 -59.63 -9.88
N CYS A 13 35.55 -60.06 -10.85
CA CYS A 13 34.46 -59.17 -11.34
C CYS A 13 33.45 -58.80 -10.24
N ILE A 14 33.04 -59.76 -9.42
CA ILE A 14 32.17 -59.52 -8.27
C ILE A 14 32.86 -58.57 -7.27
N GLY A 15 34.14 -58.77 -6.97
CA GLY A 15 34.90 -57.90 -6.10
C GLY A 15 34.96 -56.44 -6.59
N VAL A 16 35.20 -56.24 -7.89
CA VAL A 16 35.20 -54.89 -8.50
C VAL A 16 33.79 -54.24 -8.43
N LEU A 17 32.75 -55.02 -8.68
CA LEU A 17 31.37 -54.50 -8.58
C LEU A 17 30.99 -54.09 -7.15
N VAL A 18 31.36 -54.92 -6.17
CA VAL A 18 31.13 -54.62 -4.75
C VAL A 18 31.90 -53.38 -4.30
N MET A 19 33.19 -53.31 -4.63
CA MET A 19 34.03 -52.13 -4.31
C MET A 19 33.52 -50.86 -5.02
N GLY A 20 33.14 -50.99 -6.28
CA GLY A 20 32.54 -49.88 -7.03
C GLY A 20 31.24 -49.36 -6.41
N ASN A 21 30.35 -50.27 -5.99
CA ASN A 21 29.12 -49.92 -5.31
C ASN A 21 29.35 -49.24 -3.94
N LEU A 22 30.28 -49.80 -3.13
CA LEU A 22 30.65 -49.20 -1.83
C LEU A 22 31.26 -47.80 -2.00
N HIS A 23 32.14 -47.63 -2.97
CA HIS A 23 32.74 -46.34 -3.28
C HIS A 23 31.67 -45.33 -3.76
N TRP A 24 30.73 -45.75 -4.60
CA TRP A 24 29.65 -44.92 -5.08
C TRP A 24 28.70 -44.50 -3.94
N GLN A 25 28.30 -45.44 -3.09
CA GLN A 25 27.48 -45.17 -1.90
C GLN A 25 28.18 -44.16 -0.93
N SER A 26 29.48 -44.34 -0.70
CA SER A 26 30.28 -43.42 0.12
C SER A 26 30.25 -41.98 -0.47
N LYS A 27 30.44 -41.85 -1.79
CA LYS A 27 30.37 -40.53 -2.47
C LYS A 27 28.98 -39.90 -2.39
N LEU A 28 27.90 -40.68 -2.58
CA LEU A 28 26.53 -40.19 -2.45
C LEU A 28 26.23 -39.71 -1.02
N THR A 29 26.70 -40.43 -0.02
CA THR A 29 26.52 -40.05 1.39
C THR A 29 27.30 -38.78 1.70
N ALA A 30 28.53 -38.65 1.24
CA ALA A 30 29.35 -37.45 1.44
C ALA A 30 28.73 -36.23 0.76
N ALA A 31 28.28 -36.35 -0.49
CA ALA A 31 27.58 -35.29 -1.22
C ALA A 31 26.27 -34.90 -0.55
N GLY A 32 25.54 -35.88 0.01
CA GLY A 32 24.30 -35.62 0.77
C GLY A 32 24.53 -34.86 2.08
N ILE A 33 25.64 -35.15 2.77
CA ILE A 33 26.05 -34.43 3.99
C ILE A 33 26.45 -32.98 3.63
N GLU A 34 27.33 -32.83 2.63
CA GLU A 34 27.77 -31.51 2.16
C GLU A 34 26.63 -30.65 1.69
N GLY A 35 25.65 -31.23 0.96
CA GLY A 35 24.44 -30.52 0.53
C GLY A 35 23.57 -30.06 1.70
N LYS A 36 23.44 -30.87 2.76
CA LYS A 36 22.73 -30.48 3.99
C LYS A 36 23.41 -29.33 4.74
N GLU A 37 24.73 -29.44 4.92
CA GLU A 37 25.50 -28.39 5.58
C GLU A 37 25.44 -27.06 4.83
N GLU A 38 25.47 -27.09 3.50
CA GLU A 38 25.34 -25.88 2.69
C GLU A 38 23.92 -25.30 2.80
N GLN A 39 22.89 -26.14 2.79
CA GLN A 39 21.51 -25.71 2.98
C GLN A 39 21.30 -25.08 4.38
N GLU A 40 21.85 -25.67 5.43
CA GLU A 40 21.81 -25.10 6.79
C GLU A 40 22.52 -23.75 6.86
N LYS A 41 23.66 -23.58 6.20
CA LYS A 41 24.38 -22.30 6.13
C LYS A 41 23.58 -21.24 5.38
N ILE A 42 22.91 -21.60 4.29
CA ILE A 42 22.04 -20.69 3.55
C ILE A 42 20.88 -20.24 4.44
N GLN A 43 20.18 -21.17 5.09
CA GLN A 43 19.08 -20.85 6.00
C GLN A 43 19.51 -19.96 7.16
N LEU A 44 20.68 -20.19 7.73
CA LEU A 44 21.21 -19.34 8.80
C LEU A 44 21.48 -17.91 8.31
N ARG A 45 22.12 -17.75 7.15
CA ARG A 45 22.35 -16.42 6.55
C ARG A 45 21.06 -15.68 6.23
N GLU A 46 20.07 -16.38 5.68
CA GLU A 46 18.75 -15.80 5.40
C GLU A 46 18.06 -15.34 6.68
N LYS A 47 18.14 -16.14 7.73
CA LYS A 47 17.59 -15.79 9.05
C LYS A 47 18.29 -14.54 9.64
N GLU A 48 19.61 -14.51 9.63
CA GLU A 48 20.40 -13.38 10.12
C GLU A 48 20.10 -12.10 9.31
N ALA A 49 20.01 -12.22 7.99
CA ALA A 49 19.67 -11.10 7.10
C ALA A 49 18.26 -10.57 7.39
N ARG A 50 17.28 -11.46 7.60
CA ARG A 50 15.91 -11.08 7.96
C ARG A 50 15.88 -10.39 9.33
N GLU A 51 16.56 -10.91 10.35
CA GLU A 51 16.62 -10.30 11.67
C GLU A 51 17.27 -8.91 11.62
N ALA A 52 18.36 -8.76 10.89
CA ALA A 52 19.00 -7.45 10.67
C ALA A 52 18.06 -6.46 9.94
N ARG A 53 17.29 -6.94 8.95
CA ARG A 53 16.30 -6.12 8.25
C ARG A 53 15.18 -5.66 9.19
N ILE A 54 14.65 -6.57 10.03
CA ILE A 54 13.63 -6.21 11.03
C ILE A 54 14.17 -5.14 11.97
N GLN A 55 15.40 -5.28 12.49
CA GLN A 55 16.02 -4.30 13.39
C GLN A 55 16.19 -2.93 12.71
N SER A 56 16.59 -2.91 11.42
CA SER A 56 16.76 -1.66 10.67
C SER A 56 15.45 -0.90 10.43
N LEU A 57 14.31 -1.59 10.54
CA LEU A 57 12.97 -1.05 10.32
C LEU A 57 12.16 -0.91 11.63
N ASP A 58 12.72 -1.25 12.80
CA ASP A 58 11.99 -1.21 14.06
C ASP A 58 11.65 0.25 14.45
N PRO A 59 10.35 0.61 14.57
CA PRO A 59 9.93 1.96 14.93
C PRO A 59 10.38 2.41 16.32
N ASN A 60 10.71 1.46 17.21
CA ASN A 60 11.26 1.79 18.54
C ASN A 60 12.73 2.21 18.45
N LEU A 61 13.48 1.70 17.48
CA LEU A 61 14.88 2.04 17.23
C LEU A 61 15.00 3.23 16.26
N HIS A 62 14.05 3.36 15.33
CA HIS A 62 14.02 4.38 14.27
C HIS A 62 12.70 5.15 14.29
N PRO A 63 12.47 6.06 15.26
CA PRO A 63 11.19 6.73 15.46
C PRO A 63 10.79 7.72 14.34
N SER A 64 11.70 8.05 13.45
CA SER A 64 11.45 8.94 12.30
C SER A 64 11.47 8.19 10.96
N GLN A 65 10.97 6.96 10.95
CA GLN A 65 10.87 6.16 9.73
C GLN A 65 9.75 6.64 8.80
N THR A 66 9.81 6.23 7.54
CA THR A 66 8.74 6.48 6.57
C THR A 66 7.56 5.52 6.79
N LEU A 67 6.44 5.81 6.13
CA LEU A 67 5.29 4.89 6.15
C LEU A 67 5.60 3.57 5.47
N ILE A 68 6.39 3.57 4.40
CA ILE A 68 6.87 2.33 3.79
C ILE A 68 7.72 1.52 4.78
N ASP A 69 8.66 2.13 5.49
CA ASP A 69 9.46 1.42 6.50
C ASP A 69 8.57 0.77 7.57
N TYR A 70 7.53 1.48 8.02
CA TYR A 70 6.54 0.95 8.96
C TYR A 70 5.79 -0.26 8.37
N LEU A 71 5.31 -0.17 7.13
CA LEU A 71 4.60 -1.27 6.47
C LEU A 71 5.51 -2.49 6.24
N LEU A 72 6.77 -2.27 5.84
CA LEU A 72 7.77 -3.33 5.69
C LEU A 72 8.09 -4.00 7.03
N TYR A 73 8.25 -3.22 8.11
CA TYR A 73 8.40 -3.78 9.46
C TYR A 73 7.23 -4.68 9.84
N LYS A 74 6.00 -4.22 9.58
CA LYS A 74 4.78 -5.00 9.80
C LYS A 74 4.77 -6.29 8.97
N ALA A 75 5.12 -6.23 7.68
CA ALA A 75 5.19 -7.39 6.80
C ALA A 75 6.21 -8.44 7.27
N LEU A 76 7.34 -8.00 7.83
CA LEU A 76 8.39 -8.89 8.34
C LEU A 76 8.05 -9.47 9.72
N THR A 77 7.21 -8.81 10.51
CA THR A 77 6.89 -9.22 11.90
C THR A 77 5.51 -9.85 12.06
N GLN A 78 4.62 -9.67 11.08
CA GLN A 78 3.26 -10.23 11.04
C GLN A 78 3.09 -11.14 9.83
N GLN A 79 1.99 -11.90 9.78
CA GLN A 79 1.71 -12.77 8.63
C GLN A 79 1.31 -11.99 7.36
N HIS A 80 0.65 -10.85 7.52
CA HIS A 80 0.22 -9.97 6.44
C HIS A 80 0.04 -8.54 6.95
N VAL A 81 0.17 -7.61 6.02
CA VAL A 81 -0.15 -6.19 6.23
C VAL A 81 -1.51 -5.91 5.61
N VAL A 82 -2.30 -5.08 6.26
CA VAL A 82 -3.61 -4.65 5.74
C VAL A 82 -3.60 -3.15 5.50
N ILE A 83 -3.88 -2.73 4.27
CA ILE A 83 -4.09 -1.33 3.90
C ILE A 83 -5.55 -1.17 3.49
N ALA A 84 -6.23 -0.18 4.04
CA ALA A 84 -7.58 0.18 3.67
C ALA A 84 -7.62 1.59 3.06
N VAL A 85 -8.29 1.70 1.93
CA VAL A 85 -8.69 2.97 1.32
C VAL A 85 -10.20 3.12 1.52
N VAL A 86 -10.63 4.26 2.01
CA VAL A 86 -12.05 4.59 2.14
C VAL A 86 -12.28 6.05 1.72
N GLY A 87 -13.39 6.32 1.09
CA GLY A 87 -13.71 7.68 0.65
C GLY A 87 -14.87 7.71 -0.34
N SER A 88 -15.02 8.83 -1.02
CA SER A 88 -16.10 9.03 -1.99
C SER A 88 -15.64 8.77 -3.43
N ASP A 89 -15.89 9.69 -4.36
CA ASP A 89 -15.64 9.52 -5.80
C ASP A 89 -14.17 9.23 -6.11
N GLY A 90 -13.24 9.92 -5.44
CA GLY A 90 -11.81 9.70 -5.64
C GLY A 90 -11.39 8.28 -5.25
N ALA A 91 -11.85 7.79 -4.08
CA ALA A 91 -11.58 6.43 -3.61
C ALA A 91 -12.31 5.36 -4.43
N ALA A 92 -13.48 5.69 -5.01
CA ALA A 92 -14.21 4.82 -5.94
C ALA A 92 -13.53 4.71 -7.30
N GLY A 93 -12.64 5.66 -7.63
CA GLY A 93 -11.95 5.71 -8.92
C GLY A 93 -12.80 6.31 -10.03
N SER A 94 -13.76 7.20 -9.66
CA SER A 94 -14.63 7.86 -10.61
C SER A 94 -13.82 8.61 -11.67
N GLY A 95 -14.17 8.41 -12.94
CA GLY A 95 -13.48 8.97 -14.09
C GLY A 95 -12.45 8.07 -14.76
N ALA A 96 -11.98 7.02 -14.09
CA ALA A 96 -11.10 6.02 -14.72
C ALA A 96 -11.87 5.20 -15.77
N SER A 97 -11.22 4.91 -16.89
CA SER A 97 -11.82 4.14 -17.99
C SER A 97 -12.01 2.65 -17.65
N HIS A 98 -11.26 2.15 -16.68
CA HIS A 98 -11.28 0.77 -16.21
C HIS A 98 -10.89 0.70 -14.72
N PRO A 99 -11.46 -0.21 -13.92
CA PRO A 99 -11.09 -0.36 -12.51
C PRO A 99 -9.58 -0.51 -12.26
N ALA A 100 -8.86 -1.19 -13.16
CA ALA A 100 -7.42 -1.38 -13.06
C ALA A 100 -6.59 -0.09 -13.21
N ASN A 101 -7.20 1.01 -13.65
CA ASN A 101 -6.56 2.31 -13.86
C ASN A 101 -6.86 3.30 -12.73
N THR A 102 -7.66 2.89 -11.74
CA THR A 102 -7.93 3.71 -10.56
C THR A 102 -6.70 3.84 -9.67
N TRP A 103 -6.52 4.96 -9.00
CA TRP A 103 -5.35 5.16 -8.13
C TRP A 103 -5.24 4.12 -7.00
N PRO A 104 -6.33 3.61 -6.38
CA PRO A 104 -6.19 2.55 -5.37
C PRO A 104 -5.63 1.24 -5.96
N GLU A 105 -6.10 0.82 -7.13
CA GLU A 105 -5.59 -0.37 -7.82
C GLU A 105 -4.14 -0.20 -8.27
N LEU A 106 -3.78 0.98 -8.77
CA LEU A 106 -2.40 1.31 -9.13
C LEU A 106 -1.49 1.30 -7.90
N LEU A 107 -1.98 1.80 -6.75
CA LEU A 107 -1.23 1.79 -5.49
C LEU A 107 -0.98 0.36 -5.01
N GLU A 108 -1.99 -0.51 -5.00
CA GLU A 108 -1.82 -1.91 -4.63
C GLU A 108 -0.77 -2.59 -5.50
N LYS A 109 -0.89 -2.45 -6.82
CA LYS A 109 0.06 -3.04 -7.79
C LYS A 109 1.47 -2.49 -7.61
N GLY A 110 1.60 -1.17 -7.43
CA GLY A 110 2.88 -0.51 -7.23
C GLY A 110 3.58 -0.99 -5.96
N LEU A 111 2.85 -1.08 -4.84
CA LEU A 111 3.38 -1.58 -3.57
C LEU A 111 3.89 -3.03 -3.68
N ARG A 112 3.11 -3.93 -4.30
CA ARG A 112 3.53 -5.33 -4.50
C ARG A 112 4.72 -5.47 -5.46
N ALA A 113 4.78 -4.63 -6.48
CA ALA A 113 5.84 -4.69 -7.49
C ALA A 113 7.17 -4.15 -6.98
N GLU A 114 7.13 -3.07 -6.17
CA GLU A 114 8.35 -2.41 -5.68
C GLU A 114 8.89 -3.05 -4.39
N PHE A 115 8.01 -3.63 -3.55
CA PHE A 115 8.37 -4.19 -2.25
C PHE A 115 7.98 -5.66 -2.13
N PRO A 116 8.92 -6.60 -2.35
CA PRO A 116 8.65 -8.04 -2.25
C PRO A 116 8.07 -8.48 -0.89
N GLU A 117 8.45 -7.79 0.19
CA GLU A 117 7.93 -8.05 1.54
C GLU A 117 6.39 -7.82 1.63
N LEU A 118 5.83 -7.01 0.71
CA LEU A 118 4.39 -6.73 0.61
C LEU A 118 3.67 -7.68 -0.37
N GLU A 119 4.27 -8.78 -0.81
CA GLU A 119 3.62 -9.76 -1.69
C GLU A 119 2.27 -10.23 -1.12
N ASN A 120 2.20 -10.46 0.18
CA ASN A 120 0.99 -10.88 0.89
C ASN A 120 0.16 -9.71 1.46
N LEU A 121 0.34 -8.50 0.93
CA LEU A 121 -0.47 -7.33 1.29
C LEU A 121 -1.95 -7.63 1.06
N ARG A 122 -2.78 -7.38 2.07
CA ARG A 122 -4.23 -7.32 1.92
C ARG A 122 -4.66 -5.88 1.68
N PHE A 123 -5.11 -5.58 0.48
CA PHE A 123 -5.54 -4.24 0.10
C PHE A 123 -7.07 -4.19 -0.01
N ILE A 124 -7.69 -3.19 0.61
CA ILE A 124 -9.14 -3.04 0.71
C ILE A 124 -9.50 -1.64 0.24
N ALA A 125 -10.18 -1.52 -0.88
CA ALA A 125 -10.73 -0.26 -1.35
C ALA A 125 -12.25 -0.22 -1.13
N ARG A 126 -12.73 0.83 -0.46
CA ARG A 126 -14.15 1.12 -0.20
C ARG A 126 -14.46 2.55 -0.65
N GLY A 127 -14.70 2.73 -1.94
CA GLY A 127 -15.16 3.98 -2.50
C GLY A 127 -16.69 4.00 -2.62
N TYR A 128 -17.31 5.11 -2.23
CA TYR A 128 -18.76 5.31 -2.25
C TYR A 128 -19.08 6.54 -3.09
N GLU A 129 -19.34 6.31 -4.39
CA GLU A 129 -19.65 7.40 -5.33
C GLU A 129 -20.80 8.28 -4.83
N GLY A 130 -20.64 9.58 -4.98
CA GLY A 130 -21.65 10.58 -4.63
C GLY A 130 -21.78 10.85 -3.13
N TYR A 131 -21.07 10.12 -2.26
CA TYR A 131 -21.19 10.31 -0.81
C TYR A 131 -20.60 11.64 -0.36
N THR A 132 -21.37 12.34 0.45
CA THR A 132 -20.93 13.47 1.27
C THR A 132 -20.44 12.98 2.64
N THR A 133 -19.85 13.87 3.45
CA THR A 133 -19.55 13.58 4.85
C THR A 133 -20.81 13.23 5.64
N THR A 134 -21.93 13.89 5.34
CA THR A 134 -23.25 13.59 5.93
C THR A 134 -23.72 12.17 5.59
N ASP A 135 -23.53 11.72 4.35
CA ASP A 135 -23.91 10.36 3.94
C ASP A 135 -23.06 9.31 4.67
N PHE A 136 -21.75 9.56 4.84
CA PHE A 136 -20.90 8.68 5.63
C PHE A 136 -21.35 8.55 7.08
N ILE A 137 -21.73 9.64 7.73
CA ILE A 137 -22.25 9.63 9.11
C ILE A 137 -23.57 8.86 9.18
N ASN A 138 -24.52 9.18 8.30
CA ASN A 138 -25.84 8.58 8.33
C ASN A 138 -25.85 7.10 8.00
N SER A 139 -24.98 6.66 7.08
CA SER A 139 -24.89 5.26 6.66
C SER A 139 -23.95 4.42 7.53
N GLY A 140 -23.03 5.04 8.26
CA GLY A 140 -21.97 4.37 9.00
C GLY A 140 -20.90 3.67 8.12
N LYS A 141 -20.94 3.90 6.82
CA LYS A 141 -20.06 3.23 5.83
C LYS A 141 -18.56 3.44 6.05
N ILE A 142 -18.17 4.55 6.66
CA ILE A 142 -16.77 4.78 7.04
C ILE A 142 -16.21 3.68 7.96
N ASN A 143 -17.09 3.03 8.73
CA ASN A 143 -16.71 2.00 9.69
C ASN A 143 -16.66 0.59 9.08
N ASP A 144 -17.02 0.41 7.79
CA ASP A 144 -16.98 -0.90 7.11
C ASP A 144 -15.55 -1.47 7.04
N ILE A 145 -14.52 -0.64 7.25
CA ILE A 145 -13.12 -1.08 7.28
C ILE A 145 -12.63 -1.49 8.68
N ILE A 146 -13.36 -1.18 9.76
CA ILE A 146 -12.94 -1.47 11.14
C ILE A 146 -12.76 -2.97 11.40
N PRO A 147 -13.67 -3.87 10.95
CA PRO A 147 -13.51 -5.30 11.15
C PRO A 147 -12.25 -5.89 10.50
N GLU A 148 -11.72 -5.22 9.49
CA GLU A 148 -10.53 -5.65 8.74
C GLU A 148 -9.21 -5.37 9.48
N GLN A 149 -9.25 -4.56 10.55
CA GLN A 149 -8.10 -4.17 11.38
C GLN A 149 -6.89 -3.72 10.55
N PRO A 150 -7.03 -2.70 9.68
CA PRO A 150 -5.94 -2.25 8.84
C PRO A 150 -4.77 -1.66 9.65
N ASP A 151 -3.55 -1.85 9.14
CA ASP A 151 -2.33 -1.20 9.64
C ASP A 151 -2.23 0.25 9.14
N LEU A 152 -2.77 0.51 7.94
CA LEU A 152 -2.84 1.84 7.33
C LEU A 152 -4.24 2.08 6.76
N VAL A 153 -4.80 3.26 7.05
CA VAL A 153 -6.02 3.77 6.43
C VAL A 153 -5.69 5.02 5.63
N ILE A 154 -6.11 5.06 4.38
CA ILE A 154 -6.12 6.28 3.55
C ILE A 154 -7.58 6.69 3.40
N PHE A 155 -7.95 7.82 4.03
CA PHE A 155 -9.30 8.37 3.98
C PHE A 155 -9.36 9.56 3.03
N GLU A 156 -10.01 9.39 1.87
CA GLU A 156 -10.32 10.48 0.94
C GLU A 156 -11.55 11.26 1.44
N THR A 157 -11.37 12.56 1.61
CA THR A 157 -12.26 13.43 2.40
C THR A 157 -13.45 13.97 1.60
N ALA A 158 -14.28 13.29 0.98
CA ALA A 158 -15.58 13.62 0.34
C ALA A 158 -15.92 15.10 0.02
N LEU A 159 -14.90 16.01 -0.08
CA LEU A 159 -15.12 17.46 -0.19
C LEU A 159 -15.74 17.86 -1.52
N LEU A 160 -15.48 17.12 -2.59
CA LEU A 160 -16.04 17.36 -3.91
C LEU A 160 -17.58 17.26 -3.85
N ASN A 161 -18.08 16.21 -3.24
CA ASN A 161 -19.53 16.00 -3.10
C ASN A 161 -20.16 16.96 -2.10
N ASN A 162 -19.47 17.33 -1.03
CA ASN A 162 -19.93 18.37 -0.11
C ASN A 162 -20.10 19.71 -0.82
N TYR A 163 -19.14 20.10 -1.65
CA TYR A 163 -19.25 21.31 -2.48
C TYR A 163 -20.43 21.22 -3.45
N HIS A 164 -20.57 20.12 -4.19
CA HIS A 164 -21.65 19.97 -5.19
C HIS A 164 -23.03 19.94 -4.56
N GLN A 165 -23.19 19.27 -3.45
CA GLN A 165 -24.46 19.14 -2.74
C GLN A 165 -24.71 20.30 -1.78
N SER A 166 -23.79 21.28 -1.73
CA SER A 166 -23.89 22.46 -0.89
C SER A 166 -24.04 22.12 0.61
N ILE A 167 -23.25 21.19 1.12
CA ILE A 167 -23.09 21.00 2.56
C ILE A 167 -22.27 22.17 3.09
N GLY A 168 -22.71 22.84 4.16
CA GLY A 168 -22.01 24.03 4.67
C GLY A 168 -20.58 23.72 5.14
N LEU A 169 -19.66 24.69 5.04
CA LEU A 169 -18.24 24.52 5.41
C LEU A 169 -18.08 24.08 6.86
N GLU A 170 -18.76 24.75 7.80
CA GLU A 170 -18.70 24.38 9.22
C GLU A 170 -19.19 22.96 9.46
N GLN A 171 -20.31 22.57 8.82
CA GLN A 171 -20.83 21.21 8.88
C GLN A 171 -19.83 20.22 8.30
N THR A 172 -19.25 20.49 7.12
CA THR A 172 -18.23 19.63 6.47
C THR A 172 -17.06 19.35 7.39
N VAL A 173 -16.50 20.40 8.01
CA VAL A 173 -15.33 20.28 8.90
C VAL A 173 -15.67 19.50 10.17
N ASN A 174 -16.84 19.75 10.78
CA ASN A 174 -17.27 19.05 12.00
C ASN A 174 -17.59 17.56 11.71
N GLU A 175 -18.21 17.28 10.58
CA GLU A 175 -18.50 15.91 10.15
C GLU A 175 -17.21 15.14 9.82
N MET A 176 -16.25 15.79 9.14
CA MET A 176 -14.94 15.20 8.90
C MET A 176 -14.23 14.86 10.22
N GLU A 177 -14.25 15.75 11.22
CA GLU A 177 -13.68 15.48 12.54
C GLU A 177 -14.38 14.28 13.21
N THR A 178 -15.69 14.17 13.10
CA THR A 178 -16.46 13.04 13.61
C THR A 178 -16.07 11.73 12.95
N LEU A 179 -15.91 11.70 11.63
CA LEU A 179 -15.50 10.53 10.87
C LEU A 179 -14.09 10.08 11.23
N VAL A 180 -13.13 11.02 11.31
CA VAL A 180 -11.75 10.72 11.72
C VAL A 180 -11.71 10.17 13.15
N SER A 181 -12.47 10.79 14.07
CA SER A 181 -12.55 10.32 15.46
C SER A 181 -13.13 8.90 15.56
N SER A 182 -14.13 8.57 14.74
CA SER A 182 -14.69 7.22 14.66
C SER A 182 -13.65 6.20 14.19
N LEU A 183 -12.87 6.53 13.17
CA LEU A 183 -11.76 5.68 12.69
C LEU A 183 -10.69 5.50 13.77
N GLN A 184 -10.27 6.59 14.44
CA GLN A 184 -9.27 6.52 15.50
C GLN A 184 -9.71 5.69 16.70
N MET A 185 -10.98 5.78 17.09
CA MET A 185 -11.54 4.95 18.16
C MET A 185 -11.66 3.48 17.76
N GLY A 186 -12.09 3.21 16.54
CA GLY A 186 -12.26 1.84 16.04
C GLY A 186 -10.93 1.14 15.68
N LEU A 187 -9.90 1.92 15.37
CA LEU A 187 -8.60 1.46 14.85
C LEU A 187 -7.43 2.13 15.60
N PRO A 188 -7.28 1.92 16.91
CA PRO A 188 -6.31 2.65 17.73
C PRO A 188 -4.84 2.36 17.35
N ASN A 189 -4.57 1.28 16.64
CA ASN A 189 -3.24 0.87 16.21
C ASN A 189 -2.94 1.19 14.73
N ALA A 190 -3.94 1.64 13.98
CA ALA A 190 -3.76 1.98 12.58
C ALA A 190 -3.11 3.37 12.40
N LYS A 191 -2.30 3.52 11.36
CA LYS A 191 -1.94 4.85 10.86
C LYS A 191 -3.09 5.33 9.97
N ILE A 192 -3.58 6.54 10.21
CA ILE A 192 -4.66 7.15 9.43
C ILE A 192 -4.09 8.36 8.70
N ILE A 193 -4.24 8.37 7.38
CA ILE A 193 -3.84 9.48 6.51
C ILE A 193 -5.09 10.03 5.86
N LEU A 194 -5.27 11.33 5.95
CA LEU A 194 -6.30 12.03 5.21
C LEU A 194 -5.77 12.38 3.82
N LEU A 195 -6.62 12.23 2.83
CA LEU A 195 -6.30 12.52 1.44
C LEU A 195 -7.30 13.58 0.94
N SER A 196 -6.82 14.76 0.52
CA SER A 196 -7.71 15.70 -0.15
C SER A 196 -8.16 15.14 -1.50
N PRO A 197 -9.34 15.51 -2.00
CA PRO A 197 -9.75 15.13 -3.33
C PRO A 197 -8.90 15.86 -4.40
N ASN A 198 -9.11 15.50 -5.66
CA ASN A 198 -8.42 16.08 -6.80
C ASN A 198 -8.84 17.56 -7.06
N PRO A 199 -8.02 18.35 -7.76
CA PRO A 199 -8.44 19.64 -8.30
C PRO A 199 -9.53 19.46 -9.36
N ILE A 200 -10.35 20.49 -9.53
CA ILE A 200 -11.42 20.55 -10.55
C ILE A 200 -11.27 21.79 -11.42
N ILE A 201 -11.81 21.74 -12.63
CA ILE A 201 -11.87 22.93 -13.51
C ILE A 201 -13.01 23.83 -13.00
N ASN A 202 -12.77 25.14 -13.00
CA ASN A 202 -13.67 26.15 -12.46
C ASN A 202 -13.92 26.02 -10.94
N SER A 203 -12.90 25.71 -10.20
CA SER A 203 -12.92 25.60 -8.73
C SER A 203 -13.40 26.87 -8.02
N GLU A 204 -13.37 28.03 -8.70
CA GLU A 204 -13.87 29.33 -8.24
C GLU A 204 -15.39 29.52 -8.41
N ASN A 205 -16.07 28.60 -9.08
CA ASN A 205 -17.52 28.65 -9.18
C ASN A 205 -18.14 28.48 -7.80
N LYS A 206 -19.22 29.23 -7.56
CA LYS A 206 -19.93 29.21 -6.29
C LYS A 206 -21.09 28.26 -6.33
N ASN A 207 -21.22 27.44 -5.30
CA ASN A 207 -22.38 26.59 -5.07
C ASN A 207 -23.60 27.42 -4.54
N ASN A 208 -24.68 26.73 -4.18
CA ASN A 208 -25.89 27.37 -3.67
C ASN A 208 -25.70 28.17 -2.38
N LEU A 209 -24.66 27.83 -1.59
CA LEU A 209 -24.25 28.55 -0.37
C LEU A 209 -23.27 29.69 -0.67
N LYS A 210 -22.99 29.97 -1.94
CA LYS A 210 -22.03 30.98 -2.41
C LYS A 210 -20.57 30.67 -2.00
N GLN A 211 -20.28 29.40 -1.76
CA GLN A 211 -18.95 28.88 -1.40
C GLN A 211 -18.31 28.26 -2.64
N THR A 212 -17.01 28.44 -2.82
CA THR A 212 -16.21 27.84 -3.89
C THR A 212 -15.70 26.48 -3.46
N TYR A 213 -15.24 25.65 -4.43
CA TYR A 213 -14.58 24.39 -4.08
C TYR A 213 -13.31 24.59 -3.25
N LEU A 214 -12.56 25.66 -3.54
CA LEU A 214 -11.36 26.00 -2.78
C LEU A 214 -11.67 26.37 -1.32
N ASP A 215 -12.84 26.96 -1.02
CA ASP A 215 -13.24 27.21 0.37
C ASP A 215 -13.34 25.90 1.17
N TYR A 216 -13.84 24.81 0.56
CA TYR A 216 -13.91 23.49 1.20
C TYR A 216 -12.51 22.89 1.41
N VAL A 217 -11.65 22.95 0.38
CA VAL A 217 -10.27 22.45 0.47
C VAL A 217 -9.51 23.20 1.56
N ASN A 218 -9.60 24.55 1.59
CA ASN A 218 -8.89 25.37 2.56
C ASN A 218 -9.40 25.14 3.98
N ALA A 219 -10.70 25.22 4.23
CA ALA A 219 -11.27 25.00 5.56
C ALA A 219 -10.93 23.61 6.13
N SER A 220 -10.97 22.58 5.28
CA SER A 220 -10.58 21.23 5.70
C SER A 220 -9.09 21.11 5.96
N THR A 221 -8.24 21.72 5.13
CA THR A 221 -6.79 21.74 5.34
C THR A 221 -6.44 22.45 6.66
N GLU A 222 -7.03 23.61 6.95
CA GLU A 222 -6.84 24.32 8.22
C GLU A 222 -7.19 23.44 9.42
N LYS A 223 -8.33 22.74 9.38
CA LYS A 223 -8.74 21.82 10.45
C LYS A 223 -7.76 20.64 10.61
N ILE A 224 -7.31 20.05 9.51
CA ILE A 224 -6.34 18.95 9.51
C ILE A 224 -5.03 19.38 10.18
N MET A 225 -4.54 20.56 9.83
CA MET A 225 -3.32 21.15 10.41
C MET A 225 -3.49 21.51 11.90
N GLU A 226 -4.65 22.05 12.28
CA GLU A 226 -5.00 22.32 13.68
C GLU A 226 -4.92 21.05 14.54
N LYS A 227 -5.48 19.94 14.01
CA LYS A 227 -5.53 18.63 14.68
C LYS A 227 -4.22 17.83 14.54
N LYS A 228 -3.27 18.29 13.73
CA LYS A 228 -2.02 17.60 13.42
C LYS A 228 -2.24 16.17 12.89
N TRP A 229 -3.26 15.99 12.07
CA TRP A 229 -3.50 14.72 11.40
C TRP A 229 -2.54 14.53 10.23
N SER A 230 -2.11 13.29 9.97
CA SER A 230 -1.35 12.98 8.76
C SER A 230 -2.17 13.26 7.51
N TYR A 231 -1.58 13.97 6.55
CA TYR A 231 -2.33 14.51 5.42
C TYR A 231 -1.52 14.52 4.13
N ILE A 232 -2.18 14.09 3.06
CA ILE A 232 -1.72 14.29 1.69
C ILE A 232 -2.60 15.34 1.04
N ASN A 233 -2.08 16.55 0.86
CA ASN A 233 -2.76 17.59 0.08
C ASN A 233 -2.64 17.29 -1.42
N SER A 234 -3.42 16.29 -1.88
CA SER A 234 -3.40 15.87 -3.30
C SER A 234 -3.85 16.98 -4.22
N HIS A 235 -4.79 17.81 -3.80
CA HIS A 235 -5.23 18.97 -4.59
C HIS A 235 -4.04 19.85 -4.99
N GLU A 236 -3.24 20.27 -4.02
CA GLU A 236 -2.07 21.12 -4.26
C GLU A 236 -0.95 20.36 -4.99
N LYS A 237 -0.66 19.12 -4.57
CA LYS A 237 0.40 18.31 -5.15
C LYS A 237 0.15 17.98 -6.63
N ILE A 238 -1.10 17.72 -7.02
CA ILE A 238 -1.48 17.52 -8.43
C ILE A 238 -1.26 18.82 -9.22
N LEU A 239 -1.73 19.97 -8.71
CA LEU A 239 -1.54 21.25 -9.38
C LEU A 239 -0.05 21.60 -9.55
N THR A 240 0.75 21.40 -8.51
CA THR A 240 2.19 21.61 -8.57
C THR A 240 2.84 20.71 -9.62
N LYS A 241 2.48 19.43 -9.62
CA LYS A 241 3.09 18.45 -10.53
C LYS A 241 2.73 18.70 -12.00
N ILE A 242 1.51 19.07 -12.31
CA ILE A 242 1.13 19.41 -13.70
C ILE A 242 1.80 20.69 -14.16
N ASP A 243 2.01 21.68 -13.27
CA ASP A 243 2.76 22.91 -13.61
C ASP A 243 4.24 22.59 -13.90
N GLU A 244 4.90 21.81 -13.06
CA GLU A 244 6.27 21.33 -13.29
C GLU A 244 6.43 20.58 -14.61
N ASP A 245 5.49 19.72 -14.95
CA ASP A 245 5.53 18.88 -16.15
C ASP A 245 4.93 19.57 -17.39
N ASN A 246 4.46 20.82 -17.28
CA ASN A 246 3.76 21.58 -18.32
C ASN A 246 2.53 20.84 -18.88
N ILE A 247 1.78 20.15 -18.01
CA ILE A 247 0.52 19.46 -18.34
C ILE A 247 -0.64 20.40 -18.07
N VAL A 248 -1.63 20.44 -18.96
CA VAL A 248 -2.86 21.19 -18.73
C VAL A 248 -3.82 20.36 -17.89
N LEU A 249 -4.39 20.95 -16.84
CA LEU A 249 -5.34 20.24 -15.96
C LEU A 249 -6.45 19.51 -16.73
N ALA A 250 -6.95 20.10 -17.81
CA ALA A 250 -7.99 19.48 -18.63
C ALA A 250 -7.56 18.17 -19.31
N ASP A 251 -6.28 17.97 -19.56
CA ASP A 251 -5.76 16.77 -20.23
C ASP A 251 -5.77 15.54 -19.31
N ILE A 252 -5.77 15.75 -17.99
CA ILE A 252 -5.82 14.71 -16.98
C ILE A 252 -7.22 14.53 -16.37
N MET A 253 -8.23 15.21 -16.93
CA MET A 253 -9.61 15.13 -16.45
C MET A 253 -10.55 14.50 -17.47
N THR A 254 -11.68 14.02 -17.00
CA THR A 254 -12.80 13.59 -17.82
C THR A 254 -13.55 14.79 -18.41
N SER A 255 -14.48 14.54 -19.35
CA SER A 255 -15.28 15.58 -20.00
C SER A 255 -16.20 16.34 -19.03
N ASP A 256 -16.51 15.77 -17.85
CA ASP A 256 -17.31 16.42 -16.81
C ASP A 256 -16.52 17.52 -16.05
N ARG A 257 -15.18 17.53 -16.20
CA ARG A 257 -14.28 18.50 -15.57
C ARG A 257 -14.21 18.42 -14.03
N LEU A 258 -14.66 17.31 -13.46
CA LEU A 258 -14.74 17.06 -12.02
C LEU A 258 -13.84 15.90 -11.62
N HIS A 259 -13.84 14.84 -12.42
CA HIS A 259 -13.11 13.62 -12.11
C HIS A 259 -11.84 13.50 -12.96
N LEU A 260 -10.85 12.85 -12.40
CA LEU A 260 -9.61 12.55 -13.11
C LEU A 260 -9.83 11.40 -14.10
N ASN A 261 -9.19 11.47 -15.27
CA ASN A 261 -9.10 10.36 -16.21
C ASN A 261 -7.95 9.41 -15.80
N ASP A 262 -7.64 8.40 -16.62
CA ASP A 262 -6.58 7.44 -16.34
C ASP A 262 -5.21 8.11 -16.09
N GLY A 263 -4.88 9.17 -16.82
CA GLY A 263 -3.66 9.95 -16.62
C GLY A 263 -3.62 10.64 -15.27
N GLY A 264 -4.76 11.24 -14.88
CA GLY A 264 -4.92 11.87 -13.56
C GLY A 264 -4.86 10.87 -12.41
N HIS A 265 -5.48 9.70 -12.55
CA HIS A 265 -5.37 8.62 -11.56
C HIS A 265 -3.93 8.10 -11.44
N SER A 266 -3.19 7.98 -12.54
CA SER A 266 -1.78 7.60 -12.51
C SER A 266 -0.93 8.63 -11.78
N LEU A 267 -1.17 9.93 -12.00
CA LEU A 267 -0.48 11.00 -11.27
C LEU A 267 -0.82 10.97 -9.78
N TRP A 268 -2.08 10.77 -9.43
CA TRP A 268 -2.51 10.68 -8.02
C TRP A 268 -1.83 9.51 -7.31
N PHE A 269 -1.79 8.35 -7.96
CA PHE A 269 -1.05 7.17 -7.46
C PHE A 269 0.43 7.52 -7.18
N GLN A 270 1.13 8.20 -8.11
CA GLN A 270 2.53 8.58 -7.93
C GLN A 270 2.71 9.48 -6.71
N ILE A 271 1.85 10.48 -6.54
CA ILE A 271 1.87 11.39 -5.38
C ILE A 271 1.70 10.63 -4.06
N ILE A 272 0.77 9.67 -4.00
CA ILE A 272 0.55 8.87 -2.79
C ILE A 272 1.76 7.96 -2.53
N MET A 273 2.28 7.30 -3.55
CA MET A 273 3.45 6.43 -3.43
C MET A 273 4.68 7.22 -2.95
N ASP A 274 4.91 8.41 -3.51
CA ASP A 274 6.00 9.28 -3.10
C ASP A 274 5.86 9.73 -1.64
N PHE A 275 4.64 10.05 -1.20
CA PHE A 275 4.38 10.37 0.20
C PHE A 275 4.69 9.19 1.12
N LEU A 276 4.22 7.99 0.80
CA LEU A 276 4.48 6.79 1.60
C LEU A 276 5.98 6.48 1.73
N LYS A 277 6.77 6.78 0.70
CA LYS A 277 8.21 6.51 0.63
C LYS A 277 9.08 7.57 1.29
N ASN A 278 8.66 8.81 1.29
CA ASN A 278 9.52 9.95 1.61
C ASN A 278 9.09 10.75 2.84
N ASP A 279 7.78 10.82 3.11
CA ASP A 279 7.29 11.55 4.27
C ASP A 279 7.46 10.72 5.55
N ARG A 280 7.97 11.37 6.59
CA ARG A 280 8.27 10.72 7.86
C ARG A 280 7.06 10.77 8.78
N LEU A 281 6.85 9.67 9.49
CA LEU A 281 5.86 9.62 10.56
C LEU A 281 6.28 10.61 11.67
N GLU A 282 5.50 11.66 11.85
CA GLU A 282 5.60 12.47 13.07
C GLU A 282 5.01 11.69 14.25
N LYS A 283 5.62 11.87 15.44
CA LYS A 283 5.19 11.19 16.67
C LYS A 283 3.90 11.78 17.22
#